data_5e6661f264246d26d545f7da4336f204
#
_entry.id   5e6661f264246d26d545f7da4336f204
#
_cell.length_a   1.000
_cell.length_b   1.000
_cell.length_c   1.000
_cell.angle_alpha   90.00
_cell.angle_beta   90.00
_cell.angle_gamma   90.00
#
_symmetry.space_group_name_H-M   'P 1'
#
loop_
_entity.id
_entity.type
_entity.pdbx_description
1 polymer ?
#
loop_
_entity_poly.entity_id
_entity_poly.type
_entity_poly.pdbx_seq_one_letter_code
_entity_poly.pdbx_strand_id
1 'polypeptide(L)'
;MKIFLTGATGYIGSAVLDAALRANHQVTALVRTPQAADALAARGVTPVLGDLTTVKSYRAAADAHDAYVHTAADAGSKREDVDRRAIDTLLGLAAARAASSPASFVYTSGIWVLGSNAQPMDETAQANPGQLLHWRLDHEQIVLQAAAGNLRTAVIRPGVVYGGNRGIVSDLLKNALNGLIRVIGSGDNHWPLVYDRDLADLYVRVAAMPAASGLFHANDEGDETVNAIVEGIVGHLSMPPDVRHVPLEEARKKLGAYADALAIDQRVRGPRARALGWSPTLHSVGTNVPRLLEEFRRAQERAA
;
A
#
# COMPACT_ATOMS: atom_id res chain seq x y z
N MET A 1 1.81 -14.24 16.78
CA MET A 1 2.22 -15.07 15.64
C MET A 1 3.57 -14.59 15.12
N LYS A 2 4.24 -15.43 14.33
CA LYS A 2 5.47 -15.07 13.60
C LYS A 2 5.12 -14.59 12.21
N ILE A 3 5.52 -13.38 11.86
CA ILE A 3 5.25 -12.76 10.55
C ILE A 3 6.57 -12.60 9.78
N PHE A 4 6.62 -13.09 8.54
CA PHE A 4 7.66 -12.70 7.59
C PHE A 4 7.17 -11.52 6.74
N LEU A 5 7.87 -10.39 6.82
CA LEU A 5 7.49 -9.13 6.16
C LEU A 5 8.53 -8.74 5.12
N THR A 6 8.12 -8.55 3.88
CA THR A 6 8.93 -7.87 2.87
C THR A 6 8.51 -6.41 2.74
N GLY A 7 9.47 -5.54 2.44
CA GLY A 7 9.17 -4.11 2.29
C GLY A 7 9.06 -3.33 3.60
N ALA A 8 9.54 -3.87 4.73
CA ALA A 8 9.46 -3.27 6.07
C ALA A 8 10.01 -1.83 6.18
N THR A 9 10.89 -1.41 5.28
CA THR A 9 11.44 -0.05 5.20
C THR A 9 10.74 0.84 4.17
N GLY A 10 9.76 0.27 3.43
CA GLY A 10 8.93 0.98 2.47
C GLY A 10 7.79 1.75 3.14
N TYR A 11 7.02 2.50 2.34
CA TYR A 11 5.93 3.33 2.85
C TYR A 11 4.86 2.50 3.58
N ILE A 12 4.21 1.58 2.88
CA ILE A 12 3.18 0.70 3.48
C ILE A 12 3.81 -0.25 4.51
N GLY A 13 4.92 -0.89 4.15
CA GLY A 13 5.52 -1.92 4.99
C GLY A 13 6.04 -1.42 6.33
N SER A 14 6.50 -0.16 6.44
CA SER A 14 6.91 0.40 7.73
C SER A 14 5.72 0.62 8.66
N ALA A 15 4.57 1.08 8.14
CA ALA A 15 3.34 1.20 8.91
C ALA A 15 2.80 -0.19 9.34
N VAL A 16 2.85 -1.19 8.44
CA VAL A 16 2.49 -2.58 8.75
C VAL A 16 3.39 -3.16 9.85
N LEU A 17 4.70 -2.90 9.77
CA LEU A 17 5.64 -3.29 10.83
C LEU A 17 5.26 -2.68 12.17
N ASP A 18 4.97 -1.37 12.21
CA ASP A 18 4.55 -0.68 13.42
C ASP A 18 3.26 -1.27 14.01
N ALA A 19 2.28 -1.57 13.16
CA ALA A 19 1.03 -2.19 13.58
C ALA A 19 1.24 -3.62 14.12
N ALA A 20 2.09 -4.42 13.44
CA ALA A 20 2.41 -5.78 13.88
C ALA A 20 3.12 -5.81 15.24
N LEU A 21 4.06 -4.90 15.47
CA LEU A 21 4.76 -4.76 16.76
C LEU A 21 3.80 -4.30 17.87
N ARG A 22 2.92 -3.32 17.61
CA ARG A 22 1.88 -2.90 18.57
C ARG A 22 0.94 -4.05 18.96
N ALA A 23 0.66 -4.95 18.01
CA ALA A 23 -0.14 -6.16 18.25
C ALA A 23 0.66 -7.31 18.86
N ASN A 24 1.90 -7.07 19.33
CA ASN A 24 2.80 -8.05 19.94
C ASN A 24 3.12 -9.26 19.04
N HIS A 25 3.20 -9.06 17.73
CA HIS A 25 3.66 -10.08 16.80
C HIS A 25 5.19 -10.10 16.71
N GLN A 26 5.77 -11.28 16.50
CA GLN A 26 7.18 -11.44 16.20
C GLN A 26 7.37 -11.21 14.68
N VAL A 27 8.21 -10.27 14.30
CA VAL A 27 8.43 -9.94 12.89
C VAL A 27 9.85 -10.27 12.46
N THR A 28 9.95 -11.04 11.38
CA THR A 28 11.17 -11.22 10.61
C THR A 28 11.04 -10.38 9.34
N ALA A 29 11.98 -9.48 9.07
CA ALA A 29 11.87 -8.52 7.98
C ALA A 29 13.03 -8.61 6.99
N LEU A 30 12.71 -8.75 5.70
CA LEU A 30 13.69 -8.68 4.63
C LEU A 30 14.13 -7.24 4.38
N VAL A 31 15.43 -6.98 4.47
CA VAL A 31 16.05 -5.67 4.25
C VAL A 31 17.30 -5.77 3.38
N ARG A 32 17.60 -4.70 2.64
CA ARG A 32 18.69 -4.70 1.65
C ARG A 32 20.02 -4.16 2.17
N THR A 33 20.02 -3.41 3.26
CA THR A 33 21.23 -2.75 3.76
C THR A 33 21.50 -3.08 5.22
N PRO A 34 22.78 -3.17 5.65
CA PRO A 34 23.12 -3.38 7.05
C PRO A 34 22.53 -2.30 7.98
N GLN A 35 22.53 -1.03 7.57
CA GLN A 35 21.97 0.07 8.35
C GLN A 35 20.48 -0.13 8.64
N ALA A 36 19.71 -0.61 7.63
CA ALA A 36 18.30 -0.94 7.83
C ALA A 36 18.15 -2.16 8.77
N ALA A 37 19.05 -3.14 8.68
CA ALA A 37 19.04 -4.29 9.56
C ALA A 37 19.26 -3.86 11.02
N ASP A 38 20.28 -3.05 11.29
CA ASP A 38 20.59 -2.54 12.63
C ASP A 38 19.42 -1.71 13.20
N ALA A 39 18.84 -0.83 12.38
CA ALA A 39 17.70 0.00 12.79
C ALA A 39 16.46 -0.85 13.15
N LEU A 40 16.20 -1.94 12.43
CA LEU A 40 15.08 -2.84 12.73
C LEU A 40 15.38 -3.74 13.94
N ALA A 41 16.62 -4.21 14.08
CA ALA A 41 17.05 -4.99 15.25
C ALA A 41 16.87 -4.20 16.55
N ALA A 42 17.21 -2.91 16.56
CA ALA A 42 17.01 -2.02 17.69
C ALA A 42 15.53 -1.87 18.10
N ARG A 43 14.58 -2.23 17.21
CA ARG A 43 13.14 -2.22 17.44
C ARG A 43 12.56 -3.60 17.82
N GLY A 44 13.42 -4.61 18.05
CA GLY A 44 13.00 -5.97 18.38
C GLY A 44 12.53 -6.80 17.16
N VAL A 45 12.85 -6.36 15.95
CA VAL A 45 12.58 -7.10 14.70
C VAL A 45 13.76 -8.00 14.39
N THR A 46 13.52 -9.19 13.85
CA THR A 46 14.59 -10.05 13.32
C THR A 46 14.88 -9.65 11.87
N PRO A 47 15.97 -8.97 11.57
CA PRO A 47 16.28 -8.57 10.20
C PRO A 47 16.90 -9.73 9.41
N VAL A 48 16.56 -9.82 8.14
CA VAL A 48 17.19 -10.72 7.15
C VAL A 48 17.81 -9.85 6.07
N LEU A 49 19.14 -9.84 6.01
CA LEU A 49 19.85 -9.12 4.95
C LEU A 49 19.77 -9.90 3.65
N GLY A 50 19.10 -9.34 2.65
CA GLY A 50 18.87 -9.99 1.38
C GLY A 50 18.08 -9.09 0.41
N ASP A 51 17.79 -9.63 -0.77
CA ASP A 51 17.11 -8.92 -1.83
C ASP A 51 16.08 -9.82 -2.53
N LEU A 52 14.92 -9.26 -2.91
CA LEU A 52 13.86 -9.99 -3.62
C LEU A 52 14.33 -10.59 -4.95
N THR A 53 15.30 -9.97 -5.60
CA THR A 53 15.88 -10.47 -6.85
C THR A 53 16.69 -11.76 -6.64
N THR A 54 17.10 -12.05 -5.40
CA THR A 54 17.95 -13.17 -5.02
C THR A 54 17.28 -14.04 -3.97
N VAL A 55 16.38 -14.94 -4.41
CA VAL A 55 15.57 -15.82 -3.53
C VAL A 55 16.42 -16.54 -2.48
N LYS A 56 17.63 -17.01 -2.84
CA LYS A 56 18.55 -17.71 -1.92
C LYS A 56 18.94 -16.88 -0.70
N SER A 57 18.89 -15.53 -0.80
CA SER A 57 19.28 -14.63 0.28
C SER A 57 18.28 -14.60 1.44
N TYR A 58 17.02 -14.99 1.23
CA TYR A 58 15.99 -14.90 2.26
C TYR A 58 15.14 -16.17 2.46
N ARG A 59 15.13 -17.11 1.50
CA ARG A 59 14.25 -18.29 1.53
C ARG A 59 14.36 -19.08 2.83
N ALA A 60 15.59 -19.39 3.28
CA ALA A 60 15.80 -20.17 4.50
C ALA A 60 15.33 -19.43 5.77
N ALA A 61 15.56 -18.11 5.83
CA ALA A 61 15.11 -17.28 6.95
C ALA A 61 13.60 -17.01 6.93
N ALA A 62 12.96 -17.11 5.77
CA ALA A 62 11.51 -16.96 5.63
C ALA A 62 10.73 -18.24 6.01
N ASP A 63 11.40 -19.36 6.23
CA ASP A 63 10.74 -20.61 6.57
C ASP A 63 10.06 -20.57 7.95
N ALA A 64 9.03 -21.40 8.13
CA ALA A 64 8.34 -21.63 9.40
C ALA A 64 7.68 -20.38 10.05
N HIS A 65 7.14 -19.46 9.26
CA HIS A 65 6.32 -18.36 9.73
C HIS A 65 4.81 -18.69 9.65
N ASP A 66 4.02 -18.06 10.54
CA ASP A 66 2.57 -18.25 10.56
C ASP A 66 1.86 -17.36 9.54
N ALA A 67 2.47 -16.21 9.21
CA ALA A 67 1.98 -15.27 8.21
C ALA A 67 3.12 -14.71 7.36
N TYR A 68 2.85 -14.52 6.09
CA TYR A 68 3.74 -13.91 5.11
C TYR A 68 3.05 -12.67 4.55
N VAL A 69 3.65 -11.50 4.74
CA VAL A 69 3.09 -10.22 4.28
C VAL A 69 4.03 -9.61 3.24
N HIS A 70 3.56 -9.51 2.01
CA HIS A 70 4.35 -9.00 0.89
C HIS A 70 3.92 -7.59 0.52
N THR A 71 4.69 -6.58 1.00
CA THR A 71 4.48 -5.16 0.69
C THR A 71 5.63 -4.54 -0.11
N ALA A 72 6.66 -5.32 -0.40
CA ALA A 72 7.78 -4.83 -1.20
C ALA A 72 7.38 -4.69 -2.66
N ALA A 73 7.91 -3.66 -3.31
CA ALA A 73 7.82 -3.46 -4.75
C ALA A 73 9.20 -3.10 -5.30
N ASP A 74 9.57 -3.70 -6.41
CA ASP A 74 10.76 -3.28 -7.16
C ASP A 74 10.40 -2.15 -8.12
N ALA A 75 11.29 -1.16 -8.26
CA ALA A 75 11.12 -0.03 -9.16
C ALA A 75 11.78 -0.24 -10.54
N GLY A 76 12.50 -1.35 -10.70
CA GLY A 76 13.24 -1.65 -11.94
C GLY A 76 12.35 -2.14 -13.09
N SER A 77 12.96 -2.28 -14.26
CA SER A 77 12.29 -2.78 -15.46
C SER A 77 11.82 -4.25 -15.36
N LYS A 78 12.36 -5.01 -14.41
CA LYS A 78 12.01 -6.42 -14.14
C LYS A 78 11.06 -6.58 -12.96
N ARG A 79 10.38 -5.51 -12.55
CA ARG A 79 9.50 -5.49 -11.37
C ARG A 79 8.46 -6.61 -11.35
N GLU A 80 7.89 -6.94 -12.50
CA GLU A 80 6.89 -8.01 -12.64
C GLU A 80 7.49 -9.38 -12.33
N ASP A 81 8.65 -9.71 -12.92
CA ASP A 81 9.35 -10.98 -12.68
C ASP A 81 9.85 -11.09 -11.23
N VAL A 82 10.29 -9.97 -10.64
CA VAL A 82 10.78 -9.94 -9.25
C VAL A 82 9.62 -10.19 -8.30
N ASP A 83 8.50 -9.49 -8.48
CA ASP A 83 7.28 -9.66 -7.70
C ASP A 83 6.73 -11.08 -7.83
N ARG A 84 6.64 -11.62 -9.05
CA ARG A 84 6.20 -12.99 -9.30
C ARG A 84 7.05 -14.03 -8.57
N ARG A 85 8.37 -13.94 -8.64
CA ARG A 85 9.26 -14.86 -7.93
C ARG A 85 9.15 -14.75 -6.41
N ALA A 86 8.92 -13.55 -5.89
CA ALA A 86 8.67 -13.35 -4.47
C ALA A 86 7.36 -14.03 -4.05
N ILE A 87 6.28 -13.85 -4.83
CA ILE A 87 5.00 -14.52 -4.61
C ILE A 87 5.18 -16.03 -4.61
N ASP A 88 5.75 -16.61 -5.67
CA ASP A 88 5.94 -18.06 -5.80
C ASP A 88 6.73 -18.63 -4.61
N THR A 89 7.77 -17.91 -4.17
CA THR A 89 8.62 -18.33 -3.05
C THR A 89 7.85 -18.29 -1.72
N LEU A 90 7.26 -17.15 -1.39
CA LEU A 90 6.60 -16.94 -0.10
C LEU A 90 5.30 -17.77 0.00
N LEU A 91 4.56 -17.88 -1.08
CA LEU A 91 3.36 -18.70 -1.16
C LEU A 91 3.70 -20.19 -1.00
N GLY A 92 4.79 -20.67 -1.63
CA GLY A 92 5.29 -22.02 -1.45
C GLY A 92 5.70 -22.32 0.00
N LEU A 93 6.34 -21.37 0.70
CA LEU A 93 6.67 -21.50 2.12
C LEU A 93 5.41 -21.48 3.01
N ALA A 94 4.46 -20.61 2.70
CA ALA A 94 3.17 -20.58 3.41
C ALA A 94 2.40 -21.89 3.24
N ALA A 95 2.38 -22.48 2.04
CA ALA A 95 1.75 -23.76 1.76
C ALA A 95 2.44 -24.90 2.51
N ALA A 96 3.77 -24.92 2.55
CA ALA A 96 4.54 -25.89 3.32
C ALA A 96 4.23 -25.80 4.83
N ARG A 97 4.14 -24.59 5.38
CA ARG A 97 3.74 -24.35 6.77
C ARG A 97 2.31 -24.81 7.03
N ALA A 98 1.39 -24.59 6.08
CA ALA A 98 -0.01 -24.96 6.17
C ALA A 98 -0.24 -26.49 6.24
N ALA A 99 0.71 -27.30 5.82
CA ALA A 99 0.65 -28.75 5.97
C ALA A 99 0.63 -29.21 7.44
N SER A 100 1.18 -28.41 8.37
CA SER A 100 1.28 -28.75 9.79
C SER A 100 0.51 -27.80 10.73
N SER A 101 0.25 -26.56 10.30
CA SER A 101 -0.42 -25.54 11.11
C SER A 101 -1.01 -24.47 10.21
N PRO A 102 -2.07 -23.75 10.65
CA PRO A 102 -2.64 -22.66 9.86
C PRO A 102 -1.58 -21.62 9.47
N ALA A 103 -1.59 -21.22 8.20
CA ALA A 103 -0.72 -20.19 7.65
C ALA A 103 -1.50 -19.21 6.78
N SER A 104 -0.98 -17.99 6.64
CA SER A 104 -1.55 -16.97 5.76
C SER A 104 -0.51 -16.33 4.86
N PHE A 105 -0.93 -15.97 3.64
CA PHE A 105 -0.17 -15.14 2.72
C PHE A 105 -1.00 -13.91 2.34
N VAL A 106 -0.47 -12.71 2.58
CA VAL A 106 -1.13 -11.43 2.29
C VAL A 106 -0.30 -10.69 1.25
N TYR A 107 -0.90 -10.47 0.09
CA TYR A 107 -0.31 -9.78 -1.05
C TYR A 107 -0.82 -8.36 -1.17
N THR A 108 0.07 -7.41 -1.47
CA THR A 108 -0.26 -6.02 -1.76
C THR A 108 -0.40 -5.81 -3.26
N SER A 109 -1.61 -5.54 -3.70
CA SER A 109 -1.91 -5.03 -5.04
C SER A 109 -2.10 -3.51 -5.02
N GLY A 110 -3.12 -2.99 -5.67
CA GLY A 110 -3.47 -1.57 -5.66
C GLY A 110 -4.83 -1.31 -6.31
N ILE A 111 -5.53 -0.30 -5.82
CA ILE A 111 -6.91 -0.01 -6.24
C ILE A 111 -7.01 0.41 -7.71
N TRP A 112 -5.97 0.99 -8.28
CA TRP A 112 -5.95 1.45 -9.66
C TRP A 112 -6.14 0.34 -10.71
N VAL A 113 -6.04 -0.94 -10.32
CA VAL A 113 -6.38 -2.07 -11.21
C VAL A 113 -7.85 -2.06 -11.63
N LEU A 114 -8.72 -1.34 -10.91
CA LEU A 114 -10.12 -1.21 -11.26
C LEU A 114 -10.37 -0.29 -12.48
N GLY A 115 -9.44 0.63 -12.79
CA GLY A 115 -9.66 1.67 -13.80
C GLY A 115 -10.70 2.71 -13.38
N SER A 116 -11.07 3.62 -14.28
CA SER A 116 -12.11 4.62 -14.03
C SER A 116 -13.51 4.02 -14.09
N ASN A 117 -14.39 4.47 -13.19
CA ASN A 117 -15.79 4.08 -13.20
C ASN A 117 -16.70 5.19 -12.64
N ALA A 118 -17.84 5.40 -13.28
CA ALA A 118 -18.83 6.41 -12.86
C ALA A 118 -19.62 6.00 -11.59
N GLN A 119 -19.71 4.71 -11.29
CA GLN A 119 -20.42 4.18 -10.12
C GLN A 119 -19.43 3.62 -9.08
N PRO A 120 -19.76 3.64 -7.78
CA PRO A 120 -18.94 3.02 -6.76
C PRO A 120 -18.67 1.54 -7.05
N MET A 121 -17.42 1.11 -6.89
CA MET A 121 -16.95 -0.25 -7.14
C MET A 121 -16.58 -0.94 -5.83
N ASP A 122 -17.07 -2.16 -5.62
CA ASP A 122 -16.63 -3.04 -4.54
C ASP A 122 -15.76 -4.20 -5.05
N GLU A 123 -15.46 -5.16 -4.18
CA GLU A 123 -14.59 -6.31 -4.52
C GLU A 123 -15.19 -7.26 -5.57
N THR A 124 -16.45 -7.09 -5.95
CA THR A 124 -17.11 -7.85 -7.03
C THR A 124 -16.96 -7.19 -8.40
N ALA A 125 -16.51 -5.94 -8.44
CA ALA A 125 -16.35 -5.19 -9.67
C ALA A 125 -15.29 -5.79 -10.57
N GLN A 126 -15.56 -5.84 -11.87
CA GLN A 126 -14.58 -6.28 -12.86
C GLN A 126 -13.44 -5.27 -12.95
N ALA A 127 -12.21 -5.78 -12.83
CA ALA A 127 -11.01 -4.97 -12.99
C ALA A 127 -10.80 -4.56 -14.46
N ASN A 128 -10.34 -3.32 -14.66
CA ASN A 128 -10.00 -2.76 -15.96
C ASN A 128 -8.70 -1.93 -15.86
N PRO A 129 -7.56 -2.56 -15.60
CA PRO A 129 -6.29 -1.86 -15.37
C PRO A 129 -5.79 -1.23 -16.66
N GLY A 130 -5.20 -0.02 -16.53
CA GLY A 130 -4.34 0.52 -17.57
C GLY A 130 -3.07 -0.32 -17.77
N GLN A 131 -2.29 -0.01 -18.81
CA GLN A 131 -1.05 -0.73 -19.16
C GLN A 131 -0.06 -0.86 -18.00
N LEU A 132 0.00 0.14 -17.11
CA LEU A 132 0.94 0.16 -15.99
C LEU A 132 0.74 -0.98 -14.99
N LEU A 133 -0.50 -1.49 -14.85
CA LEU A 133 -0.89 -2.38 -13.76
C LEU A 133 -1.52 -3.71 -14.22
N HIS A 134 -1.52 -3.98 -15.52
CA HIS A 134 -2.16 -5.19 -16.08
C HIS A 134 -1.61 -6.47 -15.44
N TRP A 135 -0.30 -6.56 -15.30
CA TRP A 135 0.40 -7.70 -14.72
C TRP A 135 -0.02 -8.03 -13.28
N ARG A 136 -0.51 -7.03 -12.52
CA ARG A 136 -0.95 -7.26 -11.13
C ARG A 136 -2.15 -8.18 -11.04
N LEU A 137 -3.04 -8.19 -12.03
CA LEU A 137 -4.21 -9.07 -12.03
C LEU A 137 -3.81 -10.54 -12.09
N ASP A 138 -2.80 -10.87 -12.89
CA ASP A 138 -2.28 -12.24 -12.97
C ASP A 138 -1.69 -12.68 -11.62
N HIS A 139 -0.97 -11.79 -10.93
CA HIS A 139 -0.42 -12.04 -9.62
C HIS A 139 -1.52 -12.17 -8.54
N GLU A 140 -2.55 -11.33 -8.59
CA GLU A 140 -3.72 -11.47 -7.71
C GLU A 140 -4.41 -12.82 -7.89
N GLN A 141 -4.61 -13.26 -9.12
CA GLN A 141 -5.24 -14.55 -9.41
C GLN A 141 -4.43 -15.72 -8.86
N ILE A 142 -3.10 -15.71 -9.03
CA ILE A 142 -2.22 -16.73 -8.47
C ILE A 142 -2.39 -16.82 -6.96
N VAL A 143 -2.39 -15.69 -6.29
CA VAL A 143 -2.54 -15.63 -4.83
C VAL A 143 -3.92 -16.12 -4.40
N LEU A 144 -4.99 -15.65 -5.05
CA LEU A 144 -6.37 -16.00 -4.69
C LEU A 144 -6.68 -17.49 -4.92
N GLN A 145 -6.12 -18.08 -5.98
CA GLN A 145 -6.33 -19.50 -6.33
C GLN A 145 -5.54 -20.47 -5.45
N ALA A 146 -4.52 -19.98 -4.74
CA ALA A 146 -3.67 -20.85 -3.92
C ALA A 146 -4.27 -21.18 -2.54
N ALA A 147 -5.37 -20.57 -2.14
CA ALA A 147 -6.03 -20.87 -0.87
C ALA A 147 -6.51 -22.34 -0.85
N ALA A 148 -6.02 -23.12 0.11
CA ALA A 148 -6.38 -24.54 0.23
C ALA A 148 -6.13 -25.05 1.65
N GLY A 149 -7.01 -25.87 2.20
CA GLY A 149 -6.84 -26.48 3.52
C GLY A 149 -6.58 -25.42 4.61
N ASN A 150 -5.42 -25.51 5.25
CA ASN A 150 -5.01 -24.56 6.29
C ASN A 150 -4.27 -23.32 5.75
N LEU A 151 -4.07 -23.21 4.43
CA LEU A 151 -3.51 -22.02 3.80
C LEU A 151 -4.61 -21.02 3.47
N ARG A 152 -4.53 -19.84 4.05
CA ARG A 152 -5.35 -18.68 3.70
C ARG A 152 -4.53 -17.71 2.86
N THR A 153 -5.13 -17.21 1.81
CA THR A 153 -4.51 -16.18 0.99
C THR A 153 -5.41 -14.94 0.92
N ALA A 154 -4.80 -13.79 0.90
CA ALA A 154 -5.52 -12.54 0.77
C ALA A 154 -4.78 -11.58 -0.16
N VAL A 155 -5.53 -10.84 -0.93
CA VAL A 155 -5.06 -9.70 -1.72
C VAL A 155 -5.67 -8.44 -1.12
N ILE A 156 -4.83 -7.48 -0.76
CA ILE A 156 -5.28 -6.14 -0.37
C ILE A 156 -5.01 -5.20 -1.54
N ARG A 157 -6.03 -4.47 -1.96
CA ARG A 157 -5.94 -3.36 -2.91
C ARG A 157 -6.02 -2.04 -2.13
N PRO A 158 -4.89 -1.46 -1.70
CA PRO A 158 -4.90 -0.15 -1.07
C PRO A 158 -5.39 0.92 -2.03
N GLY A 159 -6.15 1.88 -1.51
CA GLY A 159 -6.37 3.16 -2.15
C GLY A 159 -5.08 3.99 -2.26
N VAL A 160 -5.20 5.24 -2.65
CA VAL A 160 -4.09 6.20 -2.60
C VAL A 160 -3.73 6.42 -1.13
N VAL A 161 -2.59 5.87 -0.72
CA VAL A 161 -2.16 5.90 0.68
C VAL A 161 -1.69 7.30 1.05
N TYR A 162 -2.14 7.81 2.20
CA TYR A 162 -1.71 9.09 2.75
C TYR A 162 -1.31 8.98 4.23
N GLY A 163 -0.51 9.94 4.70
CA GLY A 163 0.09 9.98 6.04
C GLY A 163 1.63 10.04 5.98
N GLY A 164 2.26 10.57 7.02
CA GLY A 164 3.70 10.76 7.10
C GLY A 164 4.25 11.70 6.02
N ASN A 165 5.43 11.36 5.45
CA ASN A 165 6.12 12.19 4.44
C ASN A 165 6.32 11.51 3.10
N ARG A 166 5.55 10.48 2.79
CA ARG A 166 5.63 9.70 1.54
C ARG A 166 4.26 9.63 0.86
N GLY A 167 4.26 9.29 -0.44
CA GLY A 167 3.06 9.13 -1.24
C GLY A 167 2.55 10.43 -1.84
N ILE A 168 1.56 10.31 -2.70
CA ILE A 168 1.08 11.40 -3.58
C ILE A 168 0.56 12.59 -2.77
N VAL A 169 -0.17 12.36 -1.68
CA VAL A 169 -0.69 13.45 -0.83
C VAL A 169 0.45 14.20 -0.14
N SER A 170 1.49 13.51 0.31
CA SER A 170 2.70 14.15 0.86
C SER A 170 3.45 14.96 -0.19
N ASP A 171 3.45 14.51 -1.45
CA ASP A 171 4.02 15.29 -2.55
C ASP A 171 3.19 16.56 -2.82
N LEU A 172 1.85 16.51 -2.70
CA LEU A 172 1.00 17.71 -2.78
C LEU A 172 1.30 18.68 -1.64
N LEU A 173 1.43 18.19 -0.39
CA LEU A 173 1.81 19.03 0.77
C LEU A 173 3.18 19.69 0.57
N LYS A 174 4.18 18.92 0.15
CA LYS A 174 5.53 19.43 -0.15
C LYS A 174 5.51 20.48 -1.26
N ASN A 175 4.77 20.23 -2.34
CA ASN A 175 4.64 21.16 -3.45
C ASN A 175 3.91 22.44 -3.04
N ALA A 176 2.88 22.33 -2.20
CA ALA A 176 2.18 23.46 -1.62
C ALA A 176 3.10 24.35 -0.77
N LEU A 177 3.90 23.74 0.10
CA LEU A 177 4.90 24.46 0.92
C LEU A 177 5.99 25.13 0.06
N ASN A 178 6.28 24.60 -1.13
CA ASN A 178 7.20 25.16 -2.11
C ASN A 178 6.54 26.18 -3.06
N GLY A 179 5.28 26.54 -2.84
CA GLY A 179 4.57 27.60 -3.55
C GLY A 179 3.96 27.20 -4.90
N LEU A 180 3.96 25.90 -5.28
CA LEU A 180 3.38 25.47 -6.56
C LEU A 180 2.81 24.05 -6.49
N ILE A 181 1.51 23.90 -6.69
CA ILE A 181 0.83 22.61 -6.88
C ILE A 181 0.55 22.38 -8.37
N ARG A 182 0.79 21.18 -8.85
CA ARG A 182 0.37 20.74 -10.17
C ARG A 182 -0.68 19.64 -10.06
N VAL A 183 -1.86 19.91 -10.60
CA VAL A 183 -2.98 18.97 -10.70
C VAL A 183 -2.97 18.39 -12.12
N ILE A 184 -3.01 17.07 -12.26
CA ILE A 184 -3.04 16.41 -13.57
C ILE A 184 -4.49 16.31 -14.04
N GLY A 185 -4.77 16.82 -15.24
CA GLY A 185 -6.14 16.90 -15.79
C GLY A 185 -6.94 18.05 -15.14
N SER A 186 -8.27 17.87 -15.05
CA SER A 186 -9.17 18.86 -14.45
C SER A 186 -9.15 18.85 -12.92
N GLY A 187 -8.73 17.74 -12.31
CA GLY A 187 -8.78 17.55 -10.86
C GLY A 187 -10.17 17.18 -10.31
N ASP A 188 -11.17 16.98 -11.18
CA ASP A 188 -12.52 16.57 -10.78
C ASP A 188 -12.65 15.07 -10.53
N ASN A 189 -11.59 14.32 -10.85
CA ASN A 189 -11.51 12.89 -10.58
C ASN A 189 -11.37 12.60 -9.08
N HIS A 190 -12.04 11.54 -8.63
CA HIS A 190 -12.01 11.09 -7.24
C HIS A 190 -10.86 10.12 -7.00
N TRP A 191 -10.18 10.28 -5.87
CA TRP A 191 -9.21 9.30 -5.39
C TRP A 191 -9.79 8.50 -4.23
N PRO A 192 -9.85 7.16 -4.33
CA PRO A 192 -10.10 6.32 -3.16
C PRO A 192 -8.86 6.39 -2.28
N LEU A 193 -9.00 7.02 -1.13
CA LEU A 193 -7.90 7.32 -0.22
C LEU A 193 -7.85 6.30 0.93
N VAL A 194 -6.69 6.12 1.57
CA VAL A 194 -6.55 5.37 2.82
C VAL A 194 -5.41 5.91 3.66
N TYR A 195 -5.67 6.15 4.94
CA TYR A 195 -4.64 6.55 5.88
C TYR A 195 -3.69 5.38 6.17
N ASP A 196 -2.39 5.63 6.20
CA ASP A 196 -1.34 4.60 6.28
C ASP A 196 -1.47 3.71 7.52
N ARG A 197 -1.86 4.26 8.67
CA ARG A 197 -2.05 3.51 9.92
C ARG A 197 -3.30 2.65 9.88
N ASP A 198 -4.39 3.15 9.31
CA ASP A 198 -5.63 2.38 9.13
C ASP A 198 -5.39 1.21 8.17
N LEU A 199 -4.68 1.46 7.09
CA LEU A 199 -4.26 0.41 6.15
C LEU A 199 -3.41 -0.65 6.86
N ALA A 200 -2.44 -0.24 7.66
CA ALA A 200 -1.57 -1.16 8.40
C ALA A 200 -2.35 -2.06 9.37
N ASP A 201 -3.34 -1.50 10.05
CA ASP A 201 -4.21 -2.28 10.94
C ASP A 201 -5.04 -3.32 10.17
N LEU A 202 -5.48 -3.02 8.93
CA LEU A 202 -6.12 -4.01 8.06
C LEU A 202 -5.17 -5.16 7.72
N TYR A 203 -3.90 -4.87 7.37
CA TYR A 203 -2.92 -5.94 7.08
C TYR A 203 -2.75 -6.90 8.25
N VAL A 204 -2.58 -6.38 9.46
CA VAL A 204 -2.42 -7.20 10.66
C VAL A 204 -3.68 -8.01 10.93
N ARG A 205 -4.86 -7.41 10.79
CA ARG A 205 -6.15 -8.07 10.95
C ARG A 205 -6.33 -9.21 9.94
N VAL A 206 -6.07 -8.96 8.66
CA VAL A 206 -6.16 -9.97 7.60
C VAL A 206 -5.17 -11.11 7.82
N ALA A 207 -3.94 -10.80 8.23
CA ALA A 207 -2.94 -11.82 8.53
C ALA A 207 -3.35 -12.72 9.70
N ALA A 208 -4.02 -12.16 10.72
CA ALA A 208 -4.33 -12.85 11.98
C ALA A 208 -5.69 -13.58 11.98
N MET A 209 -6.72 -13.02 11.34
CA MET A 209 -8.09 -13.54 11.45
C MET A 209 -8.33 -14.80 10.61
N PRO A 210 -8.79 -15.91 11.19
CA PRO A 210 -9.07 -17.14 10.44
C PRO A 210 -10.10 -16.98 9.30
N ALA A 211 -11.06 -16.07 9.45
CA ALA A 211 -12.09 -15.82 8.44
C ALA A 211 -11.61 -14.90 7.29
N ALA A 212 -10.42 -14.29 7.40
CA ALA A 212 -9.92 -13.36 6.40
C ALA A 212 -9.22 -14.11 5.26
N SER A 213 -9.89 -14.20 4.11
CA SER A 213 -9.35 -14.78 2.88
C SER A 213 -9.99 -14.09 1.67
N GLY A 214 -9.26 -14.02 0.56
CA GLY A 214 -9.75 -13.46 -0.71
C GLY A 214 -9.36 -11.99 -0.90
N LEU A 215 -10.15 -11.23 -1.66
CA LEU A 215 -9.86 -9.87 -2.08
C LEU A 215 -10.43 -8.85 -1.09
N PHE A 216 -9.67 -7.81 -0.77
CA PHE A 216 -10.08 -6.71 0.10
C PHE A 216 -9.73 -5.36 -0.53
N HIS A 217 -10.69 -4.46 -0.63
CA HIS A 217 -10.44 -3.06 -0.90
C HIS A 217 -10.16 -2.32 0.41
N ALA A 218 -9.09 -1.53 0.43
CA ALA A 218 -8.69 -0.76 1.60
C ALA A 218 -8.75 0.73 1.27
N ASN A 219 -9.88 1.38 1.57
CA ASN A 219 -10.08 2.80 1.37
C ASN A 219 -11.01 3.39 2.45
N ASP A 220 -10.96 4.71 2.61
CA ASP A 220 -11.70 5.44 3.63
C ASP A 220 -13.16 5.77 3.22
N GLU A 221 -13.50 5.57 1.93
CA GLU A 221 -14.81 5.86 1.33
C GLU A 221 -15.22 7.35 1.40
N GLY A 222 -14.23 8.25 1.50
CA GLY A 222 -14.46 9.69 1.57
C GLY A 222 -14.84 10.34 0.24
N ASP A 223 -14.58 9.67 -0.89
CA ASP A 223 -14.91 10.13 -2.25
C ASP A 223 -14.44 11.58 -2.52
N GLU A 224 -13.24 11.96 -2.08
CA GLU A 224 -12.70 13.29 -2.32
C GLU A 224 -12.19 13.43 -3.76
N THR A 225 -12.49 14.56 -4.40
CA THR A 225 -11.84 14.93 -5.67
C THR A 225 -10.43 15.47 -5.40
N VAL A 226 -9.57 15.39 -6.42
CA VAL A 226 -8.22 15.98 -6.32
C VAL A 226 -8.29 17.48 -6.04
N ASN A 227 -9.25 18.20 -6.66
CA ASN A 227 -9.48 19.63 -6.38
C ASN A 227 -9.86 19.86 -4.91
N ALA A 228 -10.78 19.09 -4.34
CA ALA A 228 -11.18 19.22 -2.93
C ALA A 228 -9.99 18.99 -1.97
N ILE A 229 -9.13 18.02 -2.26
CA ILE A 229 -7.89 17.79 -1.52
C ILE A 229 -6.96 19.01 -1.59
N VAL A 230 -6.75 19.55 -2.80
CA VAL A 230 -5.88 20.71 -3.02
C VAL A 230 -6.45 21.96 -2.35
N GLU A 231 -7.74 22.21 -2.47
CA GLU A 231 -8.43 23.32 -1.78
C GLU A 231 -8.28 23.23 -0.26
N GLY A 232 -8.46 22.02 0.30
CA GLY A 232 -8.23 21.76 1.72
C GLY A 232 -6.79 22.07 2.14
N ILE A 233 -5.79 21.68 1.35
CA ILE A 233 -4.37 21.99 1.62
C ILE A 233 -4.13 23.51 1.55
N VAL A 234 -4.58 24.16 0.49
CA VAL A 234 -4.40 25.60 0.27
C VAL A 234 -5.04 26.42 1.39
N GLY A 235 -6.25 26.06 1.83
CA GLY A 235 -6.98 26.75 2.88
C GLY A 235 -6.30 26.74 4.27
N HIS A 236 -5.31 25.87 4.48
CA HIS A 236 -4.55 25.77 5.73
C HIS A 236 -3.16 26.40 5.67
N LEU A 237 -2.79 27.03 4.56
CA LEU A 237 -1.49 27.68 4.40
C LEU A 237 -1.61 29.19 4.52
N SER A 238 -0.67 29.82 5.24
CA SER A 238 -0.62 31.30 5.40
C SER A 238 -0.35 32.00 4.07
N MET A 239 0.39 31.38 3.17
CA MET A 239 0.63 31.86 1.81
C MET A 239 0.11 30.82 0.83
N PRO A 240 -0.96 31.11 0.07
CA PRO A 240 -1.50 30.16 -0.89
C PRO A 240 -0.49 29.93 -2.04
N PRO A 241 -0.24 28.67 -2.42
CA PRO A 241 0.58 28.34 -3.57
C PRO A 241 -0.13 28.67 -4.88
N ASP A 242 0.64 28.80 -5.96
CA ASP A 242 0.09 28.75 -7.31
C ASP A 242 -0.44 27.34 -7.60
N VAL A 243 -1.69 27.22 -8.07
CA VAL A 243 -2.30 25.93 -8.43
C VAL A 243 -2.47 25.87 -9.94
N ARG A 244 -1.81 24.91 -10.60
CA ARG A 244 -1.84 24.77 -12.06
C ARG A 244 -2.41 23.42 -12.46
N HIS A 245 -3.42 23.43 -13.30
CA HIS A 245 -3.93 22.25 -13.95
C HIS A 245 -3.11 21.95 -15.22
N VAL A 246 -2.50 20.78 -15.25
CA VAL A 246 -1.66 20.32 -16.36
C VAL A 246 -2.48 19.40 -17.24
N PRO A 247 -2.69 19.72 -18.53
CA PRO A 247 -3.40 18.84 -19.43
C PRO A 247 -2.80 17.43 -19.45
N LEU A 248 -3.65 16.39 -19.46
CA LEU A 248 -3.21 14.99 -19.36
C LEU A 248 -2.19 14.63 -20.44
N GLU A 249 -2.38 15.13 -21.67
CA GLU A 249 -1.44 14.91 -22.79
C GLU A 249 -0.05 15.52 -22.53
N GLU A 250 0.01 16.66 -21.84
CA GLU A 250 1.29 17.26 -21.44
C GLU A 250 1.94 16.46 -20.31
N ALA A 251 1.14 16.04 -19.32
CA ALA A 251 1.62 15.22 -18.22
C ALA A 251 2.18 13.87 -18.68
N ARG A 252 1.56 13.22 -19.67
CA ARG A 252 2.04 11.97 -20.27
C ARG A 252 3.45 12.10 -20.86
N LYS A 253 3.82 13.25 -21.43
CA LYS A 253 5.17 13.47 -21.96
C LYS A 253 6.26 13.39 -20.90
N LYS A 254 5.93 13.72 -19.63
CA LYS A 254 6.88 13.73 -18.51
C LYS A 254 6.77 12.51 -17.61
N LEU A 255 5.55 12.01 -17.39
CA LEU A 255 5.23 10.98 -16.42
C LEU A 255 4.88 9.63 -17.05
N GLY A 256 4.72 9.58 -18.39
CA GLY A 256 4.29 8.36 -19.07
C GLY A 256 2.93 7.88 -18.59
N ALA A 257 2.74 6.58 -18.47
CA ALA A 257 1.51 5.96 -17.99
C ALA A 257 1.16 6.30 -16.54
N TYR A 258 2.09 6.85 -15.75
CA TYR A 258 1.78 7.32 -14.40
C TYR A 258 0.84 8.54 -14.40
N ALA A 259 0.89 9.37 -15.44
CA ALA A 259 -0.07 10.47 -15.61
C ALA A 259 -1.51 9.96 -15.72
N ASP A 260 -1.72 8.85 -16.45
CA ASP A 260 -3.03 8.22 -16.57
C ASP A 260 -3.55 7.71 -15.21
N ALA A 261 -2.65 7.10 -14.43
CA ALA A 261 -2.99 6.62 -13.09
C ALA A 261 -3.44 7.76 -12.15
N LEU A 262 -2.78 8.93 -12.23
CA LEU A 262 -3.17 10.12 -11.44
C LEU A 262 -4.51 10.72 -11.85
N ALA A 263 -4.92 10.52 -13.11
CA ALA A 263 -6.17 11.02 -13.67
C ALA A 263 -7.35 10.01 -13.59
N ILE A 264 -7.13 8.81 -13.03
CA ILE A 264 -8.19 7.82 -12.84
C ILE A 264 -9.27 8.41 -11.93
N ASP A 265 -10.54 8.29 -12.33
CA ASP A 265 -11.71 8.65 -11.52
C ASP A 265 -12.32 7.39 -10.93
N GLN A 266 -12.21 7.24 -9.59
CA GLN A 266 -12.65 6.04 -8.89
C GLN A 266 -13.37 6.37 -7.60
N ARG A 267 -14.58 5.82 -7.42
CA ARG A 267 -15.23 5.71 -6.12
C ARG A 267 -15.28 4.23 -5.74
N VAL A 268 -14.73 3.91 -4.58
CA VAL A 268 -14.54 2.52 -4.17
C VAL A 268 -15.20 2.26 -2.81
N ARG A 269 -15.66 1.04 -2.64
CA ARG A 269 -16.22 0.51 -1.38
C ARG A 269 -15.47 -0.75 -0.98
N GLY A 270 -15.30 -0.94 0.33
CA GLY A 270 -14.61 -2.07 0.91
C GLY A 270 -15.47 -2.88 1.89
N PRO A 271 -16.66 -3.40 1.47
CA PRO A 271 -17.56 -4.10 2.38
C PRO A 271 -16.92 -5.32 3.04
N ARG A 272 -15.97 -6.00 2.38
CA ARG A 272 -15.29 -7.16 2.95
C ARG A 272 -14.34 -6.77 4.07
N ALA A 273 -13.61 -5.67 3.95
CA ALA A 273 -12.78 -5.15 5.02
C ALA A 273 -13.64 -4.70 6.21
N ARG A 274 -14.77 -4.05 5.95
CA ARG A 274 -15.76 -3.66 6.99
C ARG A 274 -16.33 -4.89 7.70
N ALA A 275 -16.64 -5.97 6.98
CA ALA A 275 -17.14 -7.21 7.57
C ALA A 275 -16.14 -7.88 8.53
N LEU A 276 -14.84 -7.62 8.38
CA LEU A 276 -13.82 -8.03 9.35
C LEU A 276 -13.78 -7.12 10.60
N GLY A 277 -14.64 -6.11 10.69
CA GLY A 277 -14.63 -5.11 11.77
C GLY A 277 -13.51 -4.07 11.61
N TRP A 278 -12.93 -3.92 10.41
CA TRP A 278 -12.01 -2.84 10.12
C TRP A 278 -12.80 -1.57 9.78
N SER A 279 -12.41 -0.45 10.36
CA SER A 279 -12.97 0.87 10.07
C SER A 279 -11.85 1.90 10.03
N PRO A 280 -11.71 2.69 8.97
CA PRO A 280 -10.76 3.77 8.94
C PRO A 280 -11.10 4.84 9.98
N THR A 281 -10.08 5.47 10.51
CA THR A 281 -10.18 6.56 11.48
C THR A 281 -10.23 7.93 10.82
N LEU A 282 -9.70 8.05 9.61
CA LEU A 282 -9.75 9.25 8.80
C LEU A 282 -10.51 8.98 7.50
N HIS A 283 -11.38 9.92 7.12
CA HIS A 283 -12.25 9.82 5.94
C HIS A 283 -12.07 10.97 4.95
N SER A 284 -11.08 11.84 5.17
CA SER A 284 -10.84 13.02 4.32
C SER A 284 -9.43 13.53 4.53
N VAL A 285 -8.74 13.83 3.47
CA VAL A 285 -7.47 14.57 3.50
C VAL A 285 -7.73 16.03 3.80
N GLY A 286 -8.71 16.65 3.12
CA GLY A 286 -8.99 18.09 3.23
C GLY A 286 -9.30 18.53 4.66
N THR A 287 -10.08 17.76 5.43
CA THR A 287 -10.43 18.09 6.81
C THR A 287 -9.32 17.74 7.82
N ASN A 288 -8.32 16.96 7.44
CA ASN A 288 -7.22 16.52 8.30
C ASN A 288 -5.86 17.16 7.97
N VAL A 289 -5.84 18.20 7.14
CA VAL A 289 -4.60 18.87 6.70
C VAL A 289 -3.71 19.32 7.87
N PRO A 290 -4.21 19.93 8.98
CA PRO A 290 -3.34 20.30 10.09
C PRO A 290 -2.57 19.12 10.67
N ARG A 291 -3.23 17.99 10.88
CA ARG A 291 -2.62 16.75 11.36
C ARG A 291 -1.60 16.21 10.37
N LEU A 292 -1.94 16.16 9.08
CA LEU A 292 -1.07 15.65 8.03
C LEU A 292 0.18 16.52 7.86
N LEU A 293 0.07 17.83 7.97
CA LEU A 293 1.22 18.75 7.97
C LEU A 293 2.15 18.54 9.18
N GLU A 294 1.59 18.29 10.35
CA GLU A 294 2.38 17.98 11.54
C GLU A 294 3.11 16.63 11.39
N GLU A 295 2.43 15.60 10.92
CA GLU A 295 3.04 14.29 10.65
C GLU A 295 4.14 14.39 9.58
N PHE A 296 3.90 15.16 8.53
CA PHE A 296 4.87 15.42 7.46
C PHE A 296 6.15 16.09 8.02
N ARG A 297 6.02 17.13 8.84
CA ARG A 297 7.16 17.84 9.46
C ARG A 297 7.96 16.91 10.39
N ARG A 298 7.28 16.21 11.29
CA ARG A 298 7.90 15.25 12.20
C ARG A 298 8.64 14.13 11.47
N ALA A 299 8.11 13.66 10.34
CA ALA A 299 8.75 12.62 9.55
C ALA A 299 9.99 13.16 8.80
N GLN A 300 10.00 14.43 8.39
CA GLN A 300 11.19 15.08 7.82
C GLN A 300 12.30 15.25 8.86
N GLU A 301 11.97 15.70 10.07
CA GLU A 301 12.93 15.87 11.18
C GLU A 301 13.65 14.56 11.55
N ARG A 302 12.93 13.42 11.48
CA ARG A 302 13.52 12.10 11.75
C ARG A 302 14.39 11.56 10.62
N ALA A 303 14.27 12.11 9.43
CA ALA A 303 15.02 11.69 8.24
C ALA A 303 16.28 12.55 7.98
N ALA A 304 16.38 13.73 8.63
CA ALA A 304 17.52 14.65 8.60
C ALA A 304 18.57 14.26 9.66
#